data_0a6d66aec7a14eee7eba391966f3061f
#
_entry.id   0a6d66aec7a14eee7eba391966f3061f
#
_cell.length_a   1.000
_cell.length_b   1.000
_cell.length_c   1.000
_cell.angle_alpha   90.00
_cell.angle_beta   90.00
_cell.angle_gamma   90.00
#
_symmetry.space_group_name_H-M   'P 1'
#
loop_
_entity.id
_entity.type
_entity.pdbx_description
1 polymer ?
#
loop_
_entity_poly.entity_id
_entity_poly.type
_entity_poly.pdbx_seq_one_letter_code
_entity_poly.pdbx_strand_id
1 'polypeptide(L)'
;HCRHITLIDPASQSPDVAAERVMVAIDCGTSMIFVGGSTNTPDAIVHATCEAIQEALELRVFAASQNPECDEEDSKIPVVLFPGGAHALSPAADAITFMMLMNSTSRKFLVGEQVRGAPYLHKFAVEALPTGYVVCAPGGKVGEVGQAELIQEGDVELINAYARCGQMFGFKLLYLEAGSGADTQVAPALIESAKQVEGLTLLVGGGIRTGAQAKIAAQAGADWIVTGTLTEDAADLAELRTRLSEVIDAL
;
A
#
# COMPACT_ATOMS: atom_id res chain seq x y z
N HIS A 1 15.86 -3.04 7.90
CA HIS A 1 15.25 -1.73 8.21
C HIS A 1 13.89 -1.67 7.55
N CYS A 2 12.85 -1.55 8.35
CA CYS A 2 11.47 -1.43 7.88
C CYS A 2 11.27 -0.05 7.24
N ARG A 3 10.48 0.05 6.16
CA ARG A 3 10.18 1.29 5.43
C ARG A 3 8.69 1.61 5.51
N HIS A 4 8.34 2.82 5.11
CA HIS A 4 6.97 3.32 5.15
C HIS A 4 6.41 3.59 3.76
N ILE A 5 5.13 3.23 3.57
CA ILE A 5 4.30 3.54 2.41
C ILE A 5 3.09 4.36 2.87
N THR A 6 2.86 5.49 2.25
CA THR A 6 1.61 6.24 2.42
C THR A 6 0.60 5.82 1.36
N LEU A 7 -0.58 5.37 1.81
CA LEU A 7 -1.71 5.07 0.92
C LEU A 7 -2.64 6.30 0.86
N ILE A 8 -2.92 6.74 -0.35
CA ILE A 8 -3.86 7.80 -0.68
C ILE A 8 -5.11 7.18 -1.31
N ASP A 9 -6.27 7.37 -0.67
CA ASP A 9 -7.56 7.00 -1.29
C ASP A 9 -8.09 8.21 -2.09
N PRO A 10 -8.17 8.10 -3.44
CA PRO A 10 -8.67 9.18 -4.29
C PRO A 10 -10.15 9.53 -4.05
N ALA A 11 -10.92 8.65 -3.41
CA ALA A 11 -12.32 8.91 -3.08
C ALA A 11 -12.48 9.83 -1.86
N SER A 12 -11.45 9.95 -1.02
CA SER A 12 -11.51 10.66 0.27
C SER A 12 -11.06 12.12 0.19
N GLN A 13 -10.46 12.55 -0.94
CA GLN A 13 -9.86 13.88 -1.05
C GLN A 13 -9.73 14.33 -2.52
N SER A 14 -9.56 15.64 -2.74
CA SER A 14 -9.26 16.16 -4.07
C SER A 14 -7.81 15.84 -4.49
N PRO A 15 -7.50 15.84 -5.81
CA PRO A 15 -6.14 15.63 -6.31
C PRO A 15 -5.10 16.58 -5.70
N ASP A 16 -5.42 17.87 -5.57
CA ASP A 16 -4.52 18.88 -4.99
C ASP A 16 -4.20 18.58 -3.53
N VAL A 17 -5.24 18.25 -2.72
CA VAL A 17 -5.05 17.86 -1.31
C VAL A 17 -4.24 16.58 -1.19
N ALA A 18 -4.44 15.62 -2.11
CA ALA A 18 -3.65 14.40 -2.15
C ALA A 18 -2.17 14.71 -2.39
N ALA A 19 -1.85 15.58 -3.35
CA ALA A 19 -0.48 16.01 -3.64
C ALA A 19 0.17 16.70 -2.44
N GLU A 20 -0.53 17.64 -1.78
CA GLU A 20 -0.02 18.31 -0.58
C GLU A 20 0.28 17.32 0.57
N ARG A 21 -0.61 16.37 0.81
CA ARG A 21 -0.42 15.32 1.83
C ARG A 21 0.75 14.40 1.51
N VAL A 22 0.91 14.04 0.25
CA VAL A 22 2.05 13.24 -0.23
C VAL A 22 3.37 13.97 0.03
N MET A 23 3.46 15.27 -0.26
CA MET A 23 4.66 16.04 0.00
C MET A 23 5.03 16.06 1.49
N VAL A 24 4.05 16.22 2.38
CA VAL A 24 4.27 16.11 3.83
C VAL A 24 4.73 14.70 4.21
N ALA A 25 4.14 13.65 3.63
CA ALA A 25 4.52 12.28 3.94
C ALA A 25 5.97 11.97 3.53
N ILE A 26 6.41 12.45 2.36
CA ILE A 26 7.79 12.30 1.89
C ILE A 26 8.77 13.05 2.81
N ASP A 27 8.43 14.26 3.22
CA ASP A 27 9.25 15.03 4.17
C ASP A 27 9.39 14.34 5.53
N CYS A 28 8.43 13.49 5.92
CA CYS A 28 8.51 12.64 7.12
C CYS A 28 9.30 11.34 6.91
N GLY A 29 9.65 10.97 5.66
CA GLY A 29 10.43 9.77 5.35
C GLY A 29 9.65 8.64 4.67
N THR A 30 8.43 8.90 4.18
CA THR A 30 7.73 7.94 3.30
C THR A 30 8.56 7.68 2.05
N SER A 31 8.71 6.42 1.68
CA SER A 31 9.58 6.00 0.58
C SER A 31 8.85 5.49 -0.66
N MET A 32 7.51 5.39 -0.60
CA MET A 32 6.64 4.96 -1.71
C MET A 32 5.21 5.48 -1.47
N ILE A 33 4.51 5.80 -2.54
CA ILE A 33 3.11 6.23 -2.47
C ILE A 33 2.25 5.17 -3.13
N PHE A 34 1.24 4.68 -2.39
CA PHE A 34 0.15 3.89 -2.95
C PHE A 34 -1.05 4.80 -3.26
N VAL A 35 -1.64 4.64 -4.43
CA VAL A 35 -2.87 5.35 -4.83
C VAL A 35 -3.96 4.34 -5.12
N GLY A 36 -5.01 4.36 -4.33
CA GLY A 36 -6.14 3.44 -4.47
C GLY A 36 -6.88 3.22 -3.17
N GLY A 37 -7.73 2.22 -3.15
CA GLY A 37 -8.54 1.86 -1.98
C GLY A 37 -9.61 0.84 -2.33
N SER A 38 -10.39 0.45 -1.32
CA SER A 38 -11.50 -0.52 -1.46
C SER A 38 -12.81 0.10 -1.97
N THR A 39 -12.81 1.39 -2.30
CA THR A 39 -13.95 2.09 -2.88
C THR A 39 -14.01 1.89 -4.40
N ASN A 40 -15.22 1.98 -4.98
CA ASN A 40 -15.40 1.90 -6.42
C ASN A 40 -15.13 3.26 -7.08
N THR A 41 -13.87 3.74 -7.01
CA THR A 41 -13.45 5.04 -7.51
C THR A 41 -13.23 4.99 -9.02
N PRO A 42 -13.85 5.88 -9.83
CA PRO A 42 -13.67 5.90 -11.28
C PRO A 42 -12.23 6.18 -11.71
N ASP A 43 -11.80 5.60 -12.84
CA ASP A 43 -10.47 5.81 -13.43
C ASP A 43 -10.07 7.28 -13.55
N ALA A 44 -11.02 8.16 -13.94
CA ALA A 44 -10.75 9.58 -14.11
C ALA A 44 -10.28 10.27 -12.81
N ILE A 45 -10.85 9.88 -11.66
CA ILE A 45 -10.46 10.42 -10.35
C ILE A 45 -9.11 9.88 -9.93
N VAL A 46 -8.90 8.58 -10.12
CA VAL A 46 -7.59 7.93 -9.84
C VAL A 46 -6.49 8.57 -10.70
N HIS A 47 -6.77 8.78 -11.99
CA HIS A 47 -5.83 9.38 -12.92
C HIS A 47 -5.48 10.82 -12.52
N ALA A 48 -6.49 11.67 -12.26
CA ALA A 48 -6.25 13.05 -11.82
C ALA A 48 -5.43 13.12 -10.53
N THR A 49 -5.67 12.17 -9.59
CA THR A 49 -4.89 12.09 -8.35
C THR A 49 -3.43 11.69 -8.62
N CYS A 50 -3.20 10.69 -9.49
CA CYS A 50 -1.84 10.30 -9.88
C CYS A 50 -1.11 11.45 -10.59
N GLU A 51 -1.78 12.16 -11.53
CA GLU A 51 -1.18 13.30 -12.24
C GLU A 51 -0.77 14.41 -11.27
N ALA A 52 -1.66 14.83 -10.35
CA ALA A 52 -1.35 15.87 -9.37
C ALA A 52 -0.17 15.49 -8.46
N ILE A 53 -0.08 14.21 -8.06
CA ILE A 53 1.05 13.71 -7.26
C ILE A 53 2.33 13.73 -8.09
N GLN A 54 2.32 13.25 -9.33
CA GLN A 54 3.49 13.24 -10.20
C GLN A 54 4.00 14.65 -10.51
N GLU A 55 3.10 15.61 -10.79
CA GLU A 55 3.48 17.02 -10.98
C GLU A 55 4.20 17.60 -9.74
N ALA A 56 3.68 17.31 -8.55
CA ALA A 56 4.33 17.75 -7.31
C ALA A 56 5.71 17.09 -7.10
N LEU A 57 5.85 15.81 -7.44
CA LEU A 57 7.13 15.09 -7.38
C LEU A 57 8.14 15.61 -8.39
N GLU A 58 7.72 15.92 -9.63
CA GLU A 58 8.58 16.52 -10.65
C GLU A 58 9.14 17.89 -10.19
N LEU A 59 8.28 18.71 -9.59
CA LEU A 59 8.71 19.99 -9.01
C LEU A 59 9.72 19.81 -7.88
N ARG A 60 9.52 18.77 -7.03
CA ARG A 60 10.47 18.44 -5.97
C ARG A 60 11.82 18.00 -6.52
N VAL A 61 11.84 17.10 -7.50
CA VAL A 61 13.07 16.64 -8.16
C VAL A 61 13.78 17.82 -8.84
N PHE A 62 13.04 18.68 -9.55
CA PHE A 62 13.60 19.88 -10.15
C PHE A 62 14.24 20.82 -9.10
N ALA A 63 13.57 21.03 -7.96
CA ALA A 63 14.13 21.84 -6.88
C ALA A 63 15.41 21.21 -6.29
N ALA A 64 15.42 19.87 -6.11
CA ALA A 64 16.59 19.13 -5.64
C ALA A 64 17.77 19.23 -6.61
N SER A 65 17.53 19.14 -7.93
CA SER A 65 18.58 19.25 -8.97
C SER A 65 19.28 20.60 -8.99
N GLN A 66 18.71 21.65 -8.40
CA GLN A 66 19.35 22.96 -8.24
C GLN A 66 20.32 22.99 -7.03
N ASN A 67 20.33 21.98 -6.18
CA ASN A 67 21.22 21.85 -5.05
C ASN A 67 22.28 20.77 -5.31
N PRO A 68 23.58 21.15 -5.46
CA PRO A 68 24.66 20.19 -5.77
C PRO A 68 24.91 19.12 -4.68
N GLU A 69 24.35 19.29 -3.49
CA GLU A 69 24.50 18.37 -2.37
C GLU A 69 23.39 17.31 -2.30
N CYS A 70 22.35 17.43 -3.15
CA CYS A 70 21.24 16.46 -3.22
C CYS A 70 21.49 15.42 -4.30
N ASP A 71 21.32 14.14 -3.95
CA ASP A 71 21.29 13.05 -4.94
C ASP A 71 19.90 13.01 -5.60
N GLU A 72 19.86 13.11 -6.94
CA GLU A 72 18.62 13.07 -7.71
C GLU A 72 17.91 11.70 -7.57
N GLU A 73 18.65 10.60 -7.40
CA GLU A 73 18.06 9.26 -7.23
C GLU A 73 17.33 9.11 -5.91
N ASP A 74 17.85 9.69 -4.83
CA ASP A 74 17.19 9.69 -3.52
C ASP A 74 15.91 10.53 -3.48
N SER A 75 15.70 11.38 -4.49
CA SER A 75 14.53 12.25 -4.62
C SER A 75 13.36 11.58 -5.34
N LYS A 76 13.57 10.43 -5.99
CA LYS A 76 12.54 9.71 -6.76
C LYS A 76 11.71 8.81 -5.86
N ILE A 77 10.45 9.18 -5.68
CA ILE A 77 9.48 8.40 -4.89
C ILE A 77 8.47 7.75 -5.85
N PRO A 78 8.39 6.42 -5.93
CA PRO A 78 7.48 5.77 -6.87
C PRO A 78 6.02 5.92 -6.44
N VAL A 79 5.16 6.17 -7.43
CA VAL A 79 3.70 6.20 -7.32
C VAL A 79 3.14 4.89 -7.86
N VAL A 80 2.57 4.08 -6.99
CA VAL A 80 2.13 2.72 -7.29
C VAL A 80 0.63 2.60 -7.12
N LEU A 81 -0.08 2.12 -8.12
CA LEU A 81 -1.51 1.84 -8.00
C LEU A 81 -1.76 0.71 -7.01
N PHE A 82 -2.73 0.93 -6.12
CA PHE A 82 -3.27 -0.06 -5.18
C PHE A 82 -4.79 -0.21 -5.41
N PRO A 83 -5.21 -0.78 -6.56
CA PRO A 83 -6.57 -0.67 -7.06
C PRO A 83 -7.51 -1.68 -6.42
N GLY A 84 -8.75 -1.28 -6.18
CA GLY A 84 -9.84 -2.21 -5.84
C GLY A 84 -10.31 -3.09 -7.02
N GLY A 85 -9.85 -2.82 -8.24
CA GLY A 85 -10.18 -3.58 -9.45
C GLY A 85 -9.72 -2.87 -10.73
N ALA A 86 -10.03 -3.45 -11.89
CA ALA A 86 -9.63 -2.96 -13.21
C ALA A 86 -10.35 -1.66 -13.66
N HIS A 87 -11.11 -1.03 -12.80
CA HIS A 87 -11.77 0.25 -12.98
C HIS A 87 -11.06 1.41 -12.27
N ALA A 88 -9.90 1.18 -11.69
CA ALA A 88 -9.13 2.15 -10.91
C ALA A 88 -7.67 2.20 -11.40
N LEU A 89 -7.50 2.40 -12.72
CA LEU A 89 -6.21 2.37 -13.39
C LEU A 89 -5.82 3.76 -13.90
N SER A 90 -4.52 4.05 -13.91
CA SER A 90 -3.95 5.30 -14.43
C SER A 90 -2.64 5.02 -15.16
N PRO A 91 -2.41 5.62 -16.35
CA PRO A 91 -1.11 5.55 -17.02
C PRO A 91 -0.07 6.52 -16.41
N ALA A 92 -0.49 7.39 -15.49
CA ALA A 92 0.41 8.33 -14.80
C ALA A 92 1.12 7.69 -13.59
N ALA A 93 0.78 6.45 -13.23
CA ALA A 93 1.49 5.72 -12.18
C ALA A 93 2.72 5.00 -12.74
N ASP A 94 3.75 4.86 -11.91
CA ASP A 94 4.98 4.15 -12.27
C ASP A 94 4.76 2.64 -12.30
N ALA A 95 3.97 2.12 -11.37
CA ALA A 95 3.72 0.70 -11.22
C ALA A 95 2.31 0.42 -10.64
N ILE A 96 1.99 -0.86 -10.56
CA ILE A 96 0.76 -1.35 -9.92
C ILE A 96 1.07 -2.57 -9.06
N THR A 97 0.51 -2.64 -7.86
CA THR A 97 0.41 -3.89 -7.13
C THR A 97 -0.54 -4.83 -7.89
N PHE A 98 0.04 -5.72 -8.70
CA PHE A 98 -0.74 -6.70 -9.46
C PHE A 98 -1.17 -7.84 -8.54
N MET A 99 -2.19 -7.55 -7.73
CA MET A 99 -2.57 -8.35 -6.57
C MET A 99 -3.46 -9.53 -6.93
N MET A 100 -3.18 -10.70 -6.32
CA MET A 100 -4.13 -11.79 -6.15
C MET A 100 -4.63 -11.77 -4.69
N LEU A 101 -5.93 -11.58 -4.46
CA LEU A 101 -6.52 -11.75 -3.14
C LEU A 101 -6.64 -13.25 -2.82
N MET A 102 -5.57 -13.81 -2.24
CA MET A 102 -5.33 -15.25 -2.18
C MET A 102 -6.36 -16.01 -1.33
N ASN A 103 -6.94 -15.37 -0.32
CA ASN A 103 -7.98 -15.96 0.53
C ASN A 103 -9.40 -15.49 0.16
N SER A 104 -9.60 -14.99 -1.07
CA SER A 104 -10.95 -14.70 -1.58
C SER A 104 -11.66 -15.98 -2.04
N THR A 105 -12.95 -16.09 -1.76
CA THR A 105 -13.84 -17.11 -2.33
C THR A 105 -14.33 -16.76 -3.72
N SER A 106 -14.06 -15.52 -4.18
CA SER A 106 -14.52 -15.02 -5.46
C SER A 106 -13.42 -15.06 -6.54
N ARG A 107 -13.70 -15.77 -7.65
CA ARG A 107 -12.80 -15.77 -8.81
C ARG A 107 -12.51 -14.36 -9.33
N LYS A 108 -13.43 -13.42 -9.12
CA LYS A 108 -13.23 -12.00 -9.49
C LYS A 108 -11.93 -11.45 -8.93
N PHE A 109 -11.67 -11.65 -7.64
CA PHE A 109 -10.51 -11.09 -6.95
C PHE A 109 -9.28 -12.00 -6.97
N LEU A 110 -9.45 -13.29 -7.30
CA LEU A 110 -8.33 -14.19 -7.53
C LEU A 110 -7.61 -13.89 -8.84
N VAL A 111 -8.35 -13.76 -9.94
CA VAL A 111 -7.76 -13.58 -11.29
C VAL A 111 -8.62 -12.72 -12.23
N GLY A 112 -9.89 -12.50 -11.92
CA GLY A 112 -10.83 -11.85 -12.83
C GLY A 112 -10.49 -10.40 -13.14
N GLU A 113 -10.21 -9.61 -12.11
CA GLU A 113 -9.83 -8.20 -12.27
C GLU A 113 -8.45 -8.07 -12.94
N GLN A 114 -7.51 -8.96 -12.63
CA GLN A 114 -6.19 -9.01 -13.24
C GLN A 114 -6.28 -9.26 -14.75
N VAL A 115 -7.10 -10.23 -15.17
CA VAL A 115 -7.35 -10.51 -16.61
C VAL A 115 -7.97 -9.31 -17.31
N ARG A 116 -8.89 -8.59 -16.67
CA ARG A 116 -9.51 -7.38 -17.22
C ARG A 116 -8.53 -6.21 -17.34
N GLY A 117 -7.66 -6.02 -16.34
CA GLY A 117 -6.70 -4.91 -16.28
C GLY A 117 -5.46 -5.11 -17.15
N ALA A 118 -5.03 -6.36 -17.38
CA ALA A 118 -3.77 -6.67 -18.05
C ALA A 118 -3.60 -6.03 -19.45
N PRO A 119 -4.62 -5.98 -20.34
CA PRO A 119 -4.46 -5.30 -21.63
C PRO A 119 -4.19 -3.80 -21.51
N TYR A 120 -4.79 -3.13 -20.51
CA TYR A 120 -4.55 -1.71 -20.24
C TYR A 120 -3.11 -1.49 -19.75
N LEU A 121 -2.66 -2.26 -18.77
CA LEU A 121 -1.32 -2.16 -18.21
C LEU A 121 -0.25 -2.40 -19.28
N HIS A 122 -0.45 -3.40 -20.14
CA HIS A 122 0.44 -3.67 -21.28
C HIS A 122 0.48 -2.49 -22.28
N LYS A 123 -0.69 -1.92 -22.61
CA LYS A 123 -0.78 -0.80 -23.56
C LYS A 123 -0.03 0.44 -23.08
N PHE A 124 -0.11 0.74 -21.79
CA PHE A 124 0.48 1.95 -21.18
C PHE A 124 1.83 1.71 -20.51
N ALA A 125 2.37 0.50 -20.61
CA ALA A 125 3.66 0.10 -20.03
C ALA A 125 3.78 0.37 -18.51
N VAL A 126 2.67 0.27 -17.77
CA VAL A 126 2.69 0.36 -16.30
C VAL A 126 3.32 -0.91 -15.74
N GLU A 127 4.33 -0.79 -14.90
CA GLU A 127 5.04 -1.93 -14.33
C GLU A 127 4.13 -2.73 -13.39
N ALA A 128 4.02 -4.04 -13.63
CA ALA A 128 3.24 -4.93 -12.77
C ALA A 128 4.12 -5.51 -11.66
N LEU A 129 3.75 -5.28 -10.40
CA LEU A 129 4.40 -5.85 -9.22
C LEU A 129 3.57 -7.05 -8.71
N PRO A 130 3.94 -8.31 -9.05
CA PRO A 130 3.17 -9.48 -8.66
C PRO A 130 3.12 -9.61 -7.15
N THR A 131 1.90 -9.53 -6.60
CA THR A 131 1.66 -9.41 -5.15
C THR A 131 0.65 -10.45 -4.68
N GLY A 132 1.01 -11.27 -3.71
CA GLY A 132 0.03 -12.01 -2.91
C GLY A 132 -0.61 -11.07 -1.90
N TYR A 133 -1.93 -11.07 -1.82
CA TYR A 133 -2.70 -10.23 -0.89
C TYR A 133 -3.57 -11.11 -0.02
N VAL A 134 -3.41 -11.03 1.30
CA VAL A 134 -4.12 -11.87 2.27
C VAL A 134 -4.76 -10.99 3.31
N VAL A 135 -6.08 -11.13 3.48
CA VAL A 135 -6.84 -10.37 4.48
C VAL A 135 -6.92 -11.16 5.79
N CYS A 136 -6.42 -10.53 6.84
CA CYS A 136 -6.47 -11.02 8.22
C CYS A 136 -7.62 -10.37 8.98
N ALA A 137 -8.07 -10.98 10.07
CA ALA A 137 -9.06 -10.37 10.95
C ALA A 137 -8.54 -9.04 11.54
N PRO A 138 -9.40 -8.02 11.67
CA PRO A 138 -10.86 -8.04 11.50
C PRO A 138 -11.34 -7.88 10.05
N GLY A 139 -10.48 -7.60 9.07
CA GLY A 139 -10.73 -7.58 7.64
C GLY A 139 -11.36 -6.30 7.08
N GLY A 140 -12.16 -5.60 7.86
CA GLY A 140 -12.82 -4.37 7.45
C GLY A 140 -13.54 -4.46 6.10
N LYS A 141 -13.69 -3.32 5.43
CA LYS A 141 -14.37 -3.22 4.14
C LYS A 141 -13.73 -4.10 3.05
N VAL A 142 -12.42 -4.25 3.04
CA VAL A 142 -11.73 -5.08 2.04
C VAL A 142 -12.06 -6.56 2.20
N GLY A 143 -12.22 -7.05 3.44
CA GLY A 143 -12.64 -8.42 3.69
C GLY A 143 -14.04 -8.71 3.16
N GLU A 144 -14.98 -7.76 3.37
CA GLU A 144 -16.35 -7.87 2.88
C GLU A 144 -16.42 -7.80 1.35
N VAL A 145 -15.88 -6.74 0.74
CA VAL A 145 -15.86 -6.52 -0.72
C VAL A 145 -15.12 -7.64 -1.43
N GLY A 146 -13.97 -8.04 -0.89
CA GLY A 146 -13.12 -9.09 -1.43
C GLY A 146 -13.66 -10.50 -1.21
N GLN A 147 -14.73 -10.68 -0.41
CA GLN A 147 -15.26 -11.99 -0.02
C GLN A 147 -14.16 -12.89 0.54
N ALA A 148 -13.35 -12.35 1.44
CA ALA A 148 -12.21 -13.04 2.00
C ALA A 148 -12.59 -13.97 3.17
N GLU A 149 -12.03 -15.17 3.19
CA GLU A 149 -11.99 -16.03 4.36
C GLU A 149 -10.88 -15.52 5.30
N LEU A 150 -11.27 -14.73 6.30
CA LEU A 150 -10.31 -13.99 7.13
C LEU A 150 -9.38 -14.92 7.92
N ILE A 151 -8.08 -14.66 7.85
CA ILE A 151 -7.08 -15.34 8.67
C ILE A 151 -7.20 -14.83 10.12
N GLN A 152 -7.47 -15.72 11.06
CA GLN A 152 -7.59 -15.36 12.46
C GLN A 152 -6.22 -15.28 13.14
N GLU A 153 -6.12 -14.60 14.28
CA GLU A 153 -4.86 -14.41 15.00
C GLU A 153 -4.10 -15.71 15.29
N GLY A 154 -4.83 -16.81 15.53
CA GLY A 154 -4.24 -18.14 15.81
C GLY A 154 -3.84 -18.94 14.58
N ASP A 155 -4.16 -18.49 13.36
CA ASP A 155 -3.98 -19.25 12.11
C ASP A 155 -2.54 -19.15 11.57
N VAL A 156 -1.54 -19.26 12.44
CA VAL A 156 -0.11 -19.05 12.11
C VAL A 156 0.41 -20.05 11.07
N GLU A 157 -0.08 -21.29 11.06
CA GLU A 157 0.29 -22.29 10.05
C GLU A 157 -0.35 -21.97 8.69
N LEU A 158 -1.60 -21.48 8.72
CA LEU A 158 -2.33 -21.15 7.51
C LEU A 158 -1.72 -19.94 6.80
N ILE A 159 -1.34 -18.87 7.54
CA ILE A 159 -0.67 -17.72 6.93
C ILE A 159 0.70 -18.10 6.34
N ASN A 160 1.45 -18.99 6.99
CA ASN A 160 2.70 -19.53 6.44
C ASN A 160 2.45 -20.31 5.13
N ALA A 161 1.37 -21.10 5.10
CA ALA A 161 0.98 -21.82 3.88
C ALA A 161 0.64 -20.86 2.72
N TYR A 162 -0.10 -19.76 2.99
CA TYR A 162 -0.35 -18.72 2.01
C TYR A 162 0.95 -18.05 1.51
N ALA A 163 1.87 -17.73 2.42
CA ALA A 163 3.17 -17.16 2.06
C ALA A 163 3.96 -18.09 1.14
N ARG A 164 4.06 -19.38 1.47
CA ARG A 164 4.70 -20.41 0.63
C ARG A 164 4.02 -20.55 -0.73
N CYS A 165 2.69 -20.54 -0.74
CA CYS A 165 1.92 -20.59 -1.99
C CYS A 165 2.23 -19.38 -2.88
N GLY A 166 2.26 -18.18 -2.32
CA GLY A 166 2.65 -16.96 -3.04
C GLY A 166 4.08 -17.05 -3.59
N GLN A 167 5.03 -17.54 -2.80
CA GLN A 167 6.40 -17.78 -3.24
C GLN A 167 6.45 -18.77 -4.41
N MET A 168 5.70 -19.87 -4.35
CA MET A 168 5.64 -20.89 -5.41
C MET A 168 4.97 -20.36 -6.68
N PHE A 169 4.03 -19.42 -6.60
CA PHE A 169 3.50 -18.66 -7.74
C PHE A 169 4.50 -17.66 -8.33
N GLY A 170 5.63 -17.42 -7.66
CA GLY A 170 6.65 -16.48 -8.11
C GLY A 170 6.40 -15.03 -7.67
N PHE A 171 5.47 -14.79 -6.75
CA PHE A 171 5.28 -13.48 -6.16
C PHE A 171 6.55 -13.05 -5.42
N LYS A 172 6.83 -11.75 -5.47
CA LYS A 172 7.94 -11.12 -4.73
C LYS A 172 7.44 -10.35 -3.52
N LEU A 173 6.18 -9.93 -3.56
CA LEU A 173 5.51 -9.16 -2.52
C LEU A 173 4.40 -10.03 -1.90
N LEU A 174 4.31 -9.96 -0.58
CA LEU A 174 3.17 -10.47 0.17
C LEU A 174 2.64 -9.35 1.05
N TYR A 175 1.37 -9.03 0.89
CA TYR A 175 0.70 -8.01 1.69
C TYR A 175 -0.27 -8.66 2.68
N LEU A 176 -0.09 -8.42 3.97
CA LEU A 176 -1.02 -8.79 5.03
C LEU A 176 -1.84 -7.57 5.44
N GLU A 177 -3.15 -7.69 5.34
CA GLU A 177 -4.10 -6.58 5.51
C GLU A 177 -5.09 -6.86 6.64
N ALA A 178 -5.18 -5.97 7.63
CA ALA A 178 -6.20 -6.03 8.67
C ALA A 178 -7.50 -5.30 8.31
N GLY A 179 -7.49 -4.52 7.25
CA GLY A 179 -8.62 -3.68 6.80
C GLY A 179 -8.40 -2.19 7.04
N SER A 180 -8.76 -1.36 6.05
CA SER A 180 -8.73 0.09 6.20
C SER A 180 -9.68 0.51 7.34
N GLY A 181 -9.21 1.38 8.22
CA GLY A 181 -9.98 1.83 9.38
C GLY A 181 -10.15 0.80 10.50
N ALA A 182 -9.52 -0.37 10.39
CA ALA A 182 -9.58 -1.40 11.45
C ALA A 182 -9.09 -0.86 12.81
N ASP A 183 -9.71 -1.35 13.90
CA ASP A 183 -9.33 -0.97 15.25
C ASP A 183 -8.01 -1.64 15.70
N THR A 184 -7.68 -2.75 15.08
CA THR A 184 -6.48 -3.55 15.38
C THR A 184 -5.69 -3.84 14.12
N GLN A 185 -4.37 -3.88 14.25
CA GLN A 185 -3.46 -4.29 13.19
C GLN A 185 -3.40 -5.81 13.04
N VAL A 186 -2.74 -6.28 11.98
CA VAL A 186 -2.40 -7.71 11.81
C VAL A 186 -1.64 -8.22 13.04
N ALA A 187 -2.07 -9.35 13.57
CA ALA A 187 -1.44 -9.95 14.75
C ALA A 187 0.06 -10.24 14.50
N PRO A 188 0.95 -9.88 15.43
CA PRO A 188 2.40 -10.07 15.27
C PRO A 188 2.79 -11.51 14.93
N ALA A 189 2.13 -12.50 15.54
CA ALA A 189 2.39 -13.91 15.27
C ALA A 189 2.16 -14.32 13.81
N LEU A 190 1.19 -13.69 13.13
CA LEU A 190 0.95 -13.91 11.70
C LEU A 190 2.08 -13.31 10.85
N ILE A 191 2.55 -12.10 11.21
CA ILE A 191 3.65 -11.43 10.52
C ILE A 191 4.93 -12.27 10.67
N GLU A 192 5.27 -12.70 11.88
CA GLU A 192 6.41 -13.56 12.20
C GLU A 192 6.38 -14.86 11.40
N SER A 193 5.20 -15.49 11.32
CA SER A 193 5.03 -16.77 10.62
C SER A 193 5.17 -16.59 9.10
N ALA A 194 4.60 -15.55 8.52
CA ALA A 194 4.75 -15.23 7.10
C ALA A 194 6.21 -14.90 6.75
N LYS A 195 6.92 -14.17 7.63
CA LYS A 195 8.33 -13.76 7.44
C LYS A 195 9.32 -14.94 7.40
N GLN A 196 8.95 -16.10 7.93
CA GLN A 196 9.77 -17.31 7.83
C GLN A 196 9.96 -17.82 6.38
N VAL A 197 9.13 -17.33 5.44
CA VAL A 197 9.22 -17.70 4.03
C VAL A 197 10.18 -16.74 3.33
N GLU A 198 11.37 -17.25 3.00
CA GLU A 198 12.42 -16.47 2.35
C GLU A 198 12.03 -16.01 0.93
N GLY A 199 12.58 -14.89 0.49
CA GLY A 199 12.43 -14.38 -0.88
C GLY A 199 11.14 -13.59 -1.12
N LEU A 200 10.33 -13.35 -0.07
CA LEU A 200 9.18 -12.45 -0.08
C LEU A 200 9.51 -11.14 0.66
N THR A 201 9.14 -10.02 0.07
CA THR A 201 9.06 -8.73 0.75
C THR A 201 7.68 -8.61 1.38
N LEU A 202 7.64 -8.44 2.71
CA LEU A 202 6.41 -8.46 3.49
C LEU A 202 5.91 -7.04 3.76
N LEU A 203 4.72 -6.73 3.22
CA LEU A 203 4.00 -5.49 3.47
C LEU A 203 2.90 -5.75 4.51
N VAL A 204 2.72 -4.84 5.44
CA VAL A 204 1.70 -4.93 6.48
C VAL A 204 0.92 -3.62 6.56
N GLY A 205 -0.41 -3.72 6.47
CA GLY A 205 -1.30 -2.56 6.55
C GLY A 205 -2.60 -2.85 7.27
N GLY A 206 -3.39 -1.80 7.46
CA GLY A 206 -4.63 -1.82 8.22
C GLY A 206 -4.42 -1.69 9.73
N GLY A 207 -5.17 -0.79 10.38
CA GLY A 207 -5.18 -0.60 11.82
C GLY A 207 -3.93 0.01 12.45
N ILE A 208 -2.91 0.41 11.68
CA ILE A 208 -1.68 1.04 12.19
C ILE A 208 -1.86 2.56 12.20
N ARG A 209 -1.89 3.16 13.40
CA ARG A 209 -2.12 4.61 13.61
C ARG A 209 -1.10 5.27 14.53
N THR A 210 -0.26 4.50 15.23
CA THR A 210 0.70 4.99 16.23
C THR A 210 2.08 4.39 16.00
N GLY A 211 3.12 5.08 16.45
CA GLY A 211 4.49 4.56 16.43
C GLY A 211 4.64 3.23 17.19
N ALA A 212 3.90 3.06 18.28
CA ALA A 212 3.93 1.80 19.03
C ALA A 212 3.43 0.61 18.20
N GLN A 213 2.34 0.80 17.44
CA GLN A 213 1.80 -0.23 16.54
C GLN A 213 2.76 -0.51 15.37
N ALA A 214 3.31 0.53 14.75
CA ALA A 214 4.30 0.42 13.69
C ALA A 214 5.53 -0.37 14.14
N LYS A 215 6.06 -0.04 15.32
CA LYS A 215 7.20 -0.73 15.93
C LYS A 215 6.93 -2.22 16.16
N ILE A 216 5.74 -2.58 16.65
CA ILE A 216 5.35 -3.99 16.85
C ILE A 216 5.35 -4.75 15.53
N ALA A 217 4.76 -4.20 14.47
CA ALA A 217 4.73 -4.84 13.16
C ALA A 217 6.12 -4.95 12.53
N ALA A 218 6.95 -3.91 12.65
CA ALA A 218 8.33 -3.92 12.17
C ALA A 218 9.19 -4.96 12.92
N GLN A 219 9.06 -5.07 14.24
CA GLN A 219 9.75 -6.07 15.06
C GLN A 219 9.30 -7.51 14.75
N ALA A 220 8.03 -7.70 14.38
CA ALA A 220 7.51 -8.98 13.93
C ALA A 220 8.02 -9.39 12.53
N GLY A 221 8.68 -8.50 11.81
CA GLY A 221 9.34 -8.81 10.54
C GLY A 221 8.73 -8.18 9.29
N ALA A 222 7.84 -7.20 9.42
CA ALA A 222 7.38 -6.42 8.28
C ALA A 222 8.57 -5.68 7.62
N ASP A 223 8.68 -5.76 6.30
CA ASP A 223 9.66 -4.98 5.52
C ASP A 223 9.11 -3.59 5.22
N TRP A 224 7.79 -3.47 5.08
CA TRP A 224 7.08 -2.24 4.81
C TRP A 224 5.81 -2.12 5.64
N ILE A 225 5.59 -0.93 6.18
CA ILE A 225 4.33 -0.56 6.85
C ILE A 225 3.54 0.35 5.91
N VAL A 226 2.25 0.05 5.77
CA VAL A 226 1.33 0.85 4.94
C VAL A 226 0.32 1.55 5.84
N THR A 227 0.22 2.88 5.74
CA THR A 227 -0.80 3.67 6.43
C THR A 227 -1.64 4.47 5.44
N GLY A 228 -2.97 4.42 5.60
CA GLY A 228 -3.94 5.18 4.79
C GLY A 228 -4.81 6.07 5.68
N THR A 229 -5.63 5.47 6.55
CA THR A 229 -6.58 6.18 7.44
C THR A 229 -5.91 7.28 8.27
N LEU A 230 -4.67 7.09 8.71
CA LEU A 230 -3.90 8.10 9.42
C LEU A 230 -3.76 9.40 8.61
N THR A 231 -3.57 9.26 7.29
CA THR A 231 -3.47 10.40 6.36
C THR A 231 -4.83 11.05 6.11
N GLU A 232 -5.89 10.24 6.03
CA GLU A 232 -7.25 10.73 5.76
C GLU A 232 -7.86 11.46 6.96
N ASP A 233 -7.64 10.96 8.19
CA ASP A 233 -8.22 11.46 9.43
C ASP A 233 -7.49 12.71 9.98
N ALA A 234 -6.37 13.12 9.42
CA ALA A 234 -5.65 14.32 9.86
C ALA A 234 -6.45 15.58 9.48
N ALA A 235 -6.71 16.45 10.45
CA ALA A 235 -7.49 17.67 10.27
C ALA A 235 -6.73 18.70 9.40
N ASP A 236 -5.41 18.73 9.48
CA ASP A 236 -4.54 19.59 8.68
C ASP A 236 -3.16 18.96 8.44
N LEU A 237 -2.33 19.64 7.65
CA LEU A 237 -0.99 19.15 7.29
C LEU A 237 -0.02 19.12 8.48
N ALA A 238 -0.21 19.95 9.50
CA ALA A 238 0.64 19.97 10.71
C ALA A 238 0.35 18.74 11.58
N GLU A 239 -0.91 18.40 11.75
CA GLU A 239 -1.32 17.16 12.44
C GLU A 239 -0.85 15.93 11.66
N LEU A 240 -1.01 15.92 10.32
CA LEU A 240 -0.52 14.85 9.46
C LEU A 240 0.99 14.63 9.67
N ARG A 241 1.79 15.70 9.62
CA ARG A 241 3.24 15.65 9.87
C ARG A 241 3.55 15.01 11.21
N THR A 242 2.88 15.45 12.27
CA THR A 242 3.09 14.93 13.62
C THR A 242 2.82 13.43 13.70
N ARG A 243 1.69 12.98 13.19
CA ARG A 243 1.29 11.57 13.21
C ARG A 243 2.21 10.67 12.37
N LEU A 244 2.58 11.15 11.16
CA LEU A 244 3.49 10.40 10.28
C LEU A 244 4.89 10.30 10.87
N SER A 245 5.43 11.40 11.44
CA SER A 245 6.73 11.36 12.08
C SER A 245 6.74 10.37 13.24
N GLU A 246 5.70 10.34 14.09
CA GLU A 246 5.59 9.34 15.18
C GLU A 246 5.66 7.90 14.66
N VAL A 247 4.96 7.60 13.56
CA VAL A 247 4.94 6.26 12.97
C VAL A 247 6.29 5.91 12.33
N ILE A 248 6.86 6.83 11.54
CA ILE A 248 8.07 6.58 10.74
C ILE A 248 9.31 6.54 11.63
N ASP A 249 9.42 7.41 12.63
CA ASP A 249 10.53 7.42 13.59
C ASP A 249 10.58 6.15 14.46
N ALA A 250 9.49 5.39 14.52
CA ALA A 250 9.40 4.13 15.24
C ALA A 250 9.90 2.90 14.46
N LEU A 251 10.14 3.04 13.14
CA LEU A 251 10.58 1.97 12.22
C LEU A 251 12.10 1.85 12.19
#